data_7229bb31e72d34438091972abdbf61eb
#
_entry.id   7229bb31e72d34438091972abdbf61eb
#
_cell.length_a   1.000
_cell.length_b   1.000
_cell.length_c   1.000
_cell.angle_alpha   90.00
_cell.angle_beta   90.00
_cell.angle_gamma   90.00
#
_symmetry.space_group_name_H-M   'P 1'
#
loop_
_entity.id
_entity.type
_entity.pdbx_description
1 polymer ?
#
loop_
_entity_poly.entity_id
_entity_poly.type
_entity_poly.pdbx_seq_one_letter_code
_entity_poly.pdbx_strand_id
1 'polypeptide(L)'
;MKTLHPFLTLLLALATLALPAHAAPSPQEILIASDAVRNPDFPFGLTNSLIEYRQGKQTDSSTLAIYSKADPNGGQFRSLVRYTAPARDANKLILFNGKDLWFYDPASKASIRLSPQQRLLGQASNGDVVTVNLARDYQATSAVEEDTQDGDRQTRRSHRLSLSASTPDATYARIDMWVDAASARPLKARFYSESGKLLKTAYYRRYQTVFGIQRPTETVIIDGLEPDWVTVMRYSDWVKREVPETWLQRDYLPRFKPE
;
A
#
# COMPACT_ATOMS: atom_id res chain seq x y z
N MET A 1 -15.43 -31.26 -83.86
CA MET A 1 -16.23 -30.65 -82.77
C MET A 1 -15.40 -30.79 -81.51
N LYS A 2 -14.80 -29.68 -81.05
CA LYS A 2 -13.94 -29.64 -79.87
C LYS A 2 -14.74 -29.00 -78.72
N THR A 3 -14.99 -29.77 -77.66
CA THR A 3 -15.65 -29.29 -76.43
C THR A 3 -14.61 -28.65 -75.50
N LEU A 4 -14.79 -27.38 -75.25
CA LEU A 4 -14.01 -26.60 -74.21
C LEU A 4 -14.65 -26.80 -72.84
N HIS A 5 -13.86 -27.24 -71.87
CA HIS A 5 -14.26 -27.25 -70.43
C HIS A 5 -13.78 -25.97 -69.79
N PRO A 6 -14.59 -25.24 -69.04
CA PRO A 6 -14.10 -24.10 -68.20
C PRO A 6 -13.58 -24.61 -66.87
N PHE A 7 -12.32 -24.28 -66.52
CA PHE A 7 -11.74 -24.43 -65.24
C PHE A 7 -12.30 -23.32 -64.31
N LEU A 8 -13.04 -23.73 -63.31
CA LEU A 8 -13.53 -22.84 -62.22
C LEU A 8 -12.48 -22.78 -61.12
N THR A 9 -11.71 -21.69 -61.06
CA THR A 9 -10.72 -21.44 -60.02
C THR A 9 -11.43 -20.88 -58.77
N LEU A 10 -11.53 -21.71 -57.70
CA LEU A 10 -12.09 -21.32 -56.39
C LEU A 10 -11.00 -20.57 -55.58
N LEU A 11 -11.11 -19.24 -55.47
CA LEU A 11 -10.27 -18.42 -54.61
C LEU A 11 -10.76 -18.55 -53.14
N LEU A 12 -10.01 -19.28 -52.31
CA LEU A 12 -10.27 -19.41 -50.88
C LEU A 12 -9.71 -18.15 -50.18
N ALA A 13 -10.57 -17.20 -49.83
CA ALA A 13 -10.19 -16.03 -49.03
C ALA A 13 -9.97 -16.45 -47.57
N LEU A 14 -8.71 -16.51 -47.16
CA LEU A 14 -8.33 -16.70 -45.75
C LEU A 14 -8.59 -15.40 -44.97
N ALA A 15 -9.73 -15.30 -44.30
CA ALA A 15 -9.99 -14.21 -43.35
C ALA A 15 -9.13 -14.44 -42.09
N THR A 16 -8.03 -13.73 -41.99
CA THR A 16 -7.22 -13.67 -40.73
C THR A 16 -8.01 -12.89 -39.68
N LEU A 17 -8.60 -13.60 -38.75
CA LEU A 17 -9.14 -13.01 -37.50
C LEU A 17 -7.97 -12.39 -36.69
N ALA A 18 -7.77 -11.10 -36.85
CA ALA A 18 -6.88 -10.34 -35.99
C ALA A 18 -7.49 -10.32 -34.57
N LEU A 19 -6.95 -11.14 -33.66
CA LEU A 19 -7.26 -11.04 -32.25
C LEU A 19 -6.83 -9.65 -31.77
N PRO A 20 -7.68 -8.92 -31.00
CA PRO A 20 -7.27 -7.63 -30.43
C PRO A 20 -6.06 -7.86 -29.55
N ALA A 21 -4.91 -7.29 -29.93
CA ALA A 21 -3.74 -7.26 -29.08
C ALA A 21 -4.11 -6.40 -27.85
N HIS A 22 -4.26 -7.04 -26.68
CA HIS A 22 -4.36 -6.29 -25.42
C HIS A 22 -3.04 -5.54 -25.24
N ALA A 23 -3.10 -4.22 -25.20
CA ALA A 23 -1.94 -3.42 -24.87
C ALA A 23 -1.46 -3.81 -23.45
N ALA A 24 -0.16 -3.90 -23.26
CA ALA A 24 0.42 -4.13 -21.94
C ALA A 24 -0.06 -3.02 -20.96
N PRO A 25 -0.38 -3.35 -19.70
CA PRO A 25 -0.86 -2.36 -18.73
C PRO A 25 0.18 -1.26 -18.53
N SER A 26 -0.28 -0.02 -18.46
CA SER A 26 0.58 1.13 -18.13
C SER A 26 1.15 1.01 -16.71
N PRO A 27 2.27 1.68 -16.39
CA PRO A 27 2.83 1.71 -15.05
C PRO A 27 1.81 2.13 -13.98
N GLN A 28 0.95 3.10 -14.30
CA GLN A 28 -0.09 3.56 -13.37
C GLN A 28 -1.20 2.53 -13.14
N GLU A 29 -1.61 1.78 -14.17
CA GLU A 29 -2.58 0.68 -14.02
C GLU A 29 -2.02 -0.45 -13.17
N ILE A 30 -0.73 -0.79 -13.29
CA ILE A 30 -0.06 -1.78 -12.43
C ILE A 30 -0.07 -1.30 -10.97
N LEU A 31 0.19 -0.03 -10.72
CA LEU A 31 0.16 0.56 -9.37
C LEU A 31 -1.25 0.51 -8.78
N ILE A 32 -2.28 0.88 -9.55
CA ILE A 32 -3.69 0.80 -9.13
C ILE A 32 -4.08 -0.65 -8.78
N ALA A 33 -3.68 -1.61 -9.61
CA ALA A 33 -3.94 -3.02 -9.33
C ALA A 33 -3.25 -3.49 -8.04
N SER A 34 -2.02 -3.03 -7.79
CA SER A 34 -1.30 -3.35 -6.55
C SER A 34 -1.94 -2.71 -5.31
N ASP A 35 -2.48 -1.48 -5.43
CA ASP A 35 -3.24 -0.84 -4.35
C ASP A 35 -4.53 -1.62 -4.03
N ALA A 36 -5.24 -2.15 -5.02
CA ALA A 36 -6.42 -3.00 -4.82
C ALA A 36 -6.09 -4.32 -4.09
N VAL A 37 -4.88 -4.88 -4.31
CA VAL A 37 -4.39 -6.01 -3.53
C VAL A 37 -4.14 -5.61 -2.08
N ARG A 38 -3.59 -4.43 -1.81
CA ARG A 38 -3.26 -3.98 -0.44
C ARG A 38 -4.49 -3.56 0.35
N ASN A 39 -5.41 -2.83 -0.27
CA ASN A 39 -6.47 -2.10 0.40
C ASN A 39 -7.85 -2.63 0.00
N PRO A 40 -8.78 -2.88 0.94
CA PRO A 40 -10.20 -3.09 0.61
C PRO A 40 -10.83 -1.84 0.00
N ASP A 41 -11.81 -2.02 -0.88
CA ASP A 41 -12.59 -0.94 -1.52
C ASP A 41 -13.83 -0.50 -0.71
N PHE A 42 -14.00 -1.06 0.49
CA PHE A 42 -15.08 -0.76 1.43
C PHE A 42 -14.52 -0.37 2.80
N PRO A 43 -15.32 0.23 3.70
CA PRO A 43 -14.88 0.59 5.05
C PRO A 43 -14.52 -0.65 5.87
N PHE A 44 -13.40 -0.62 6.57
CA PHE A 44 -12.88 -1.74 7.34
C PHE A 44 -12.15 -1.32 8.61
N GLY A 45 -11.94 -2.27 9.51
CA GLY A 45 -11.04 -2.19 10.63
C GLY A 45 -10.00 -3.30 10.60
N LEU A 46 -8.88 -3.08 11.23
CA LEU A 46 -7.84 -4.08 11.45
C LEU A 46 -7.00 -3.74 12.70
N THR A 47 -6.27 -4.75 13.18
CA THR A 47 -5.20 -4.57 14.17
C THR A 47 -3.85 -4.56 13.45
N ASN A 48 -2.97 -3.58 13.79
CA ASN A 48 -1.60 -3.54 13.31
C ASN A 48 -0.65 -3.58 14.52
N SER A 49 0.13 -4.66 14.63
CA SER A 49 1.17 -4.80 15.65
C SER A 49 2.52 -4.43 15.05
N LEU A 50 3.16 -3.40 15.61
CA LEU A 50 4.49 -2.94 15.25
C LEU A 50 5.51 -3.47 16.27
N ILE A 51 6.60 -4.03 15.79
CA ILE A 51 7.69 -4.54 16.65
C ILE A 51 9.01 -4.03 16.08
N GLU A 52 9.76 -3.31 16.90
CA GLU A 52 11.11 -2.84 16.58
C GLU A 52 12.15 -3.85 17.03
N TYR A 53 13.13 -4.08 16.16
CA TYR A 53 14.31 -4.89 16.44
C TYR A 53 15.59 -4.09 16.17
N ARG A 54 16.55 -4.22 17.09
CA ARG A 54 17.92 -3.75 16.93
C ARG A 54 18.86 -4.93 17.15
N GLN A 55 19.73 -5.21 16.18
CA GLN A 55 20.68 -6.32 16.26
C GLN A 55 19.99 -7.65 16.64
N GLY A 56 18.83 -7.92 16.04
CA GLY A 56 18.05 -9.11 16.28
C GLY A 56 17.27 -9.17 17.60
N LYS A 57 17.41 -8.16 18.48
CA LYS A 57 16.67 -8.08 19.75
C LYS A 57 15.49 -7.13 19.64
N GLN A 58 14.34 -7.53 20.17
CA GLN A 58 13.18 -6.65 20.27
C GLN A 58 13.49 -5.52 21.26
N THR A 59 13.29 -4.27 20.83
CA THR A 59 13.55 -3.07 21.63
C THR A 59 12.28 -2.33 22.02
N ASP A 60 11.26 -2.31 21.14
CA ASP A 60 9.98 -1.66 21.44
C ASP A 60 8.84 -2.35 20.66
N SER A 61 7.59 -2.05 21.04
CA SER A 61 6.41 -2.51 20.32
C SER A 61 5.21 -1.61 20.59
N SER A 62 4.30 -1.55 19.61
CA SER A 62 2.99 -0.91 19.73
C SER A 62 1.92 -1.73 19.02
N THR A 63 0.70 -1.65 19.53
CA THR A 63 -0.46 -2.22 18.84
C THR A 63 -1.47 -1.13 18.55
N LEU A 64 -1.95 -1.10 17.33
CA LEU A 64 -2.85 -0.08 16.80
C LEU A 64 -4.12 -0.74 16.29
N ALA A 65 -5.27 -0.19 16.64
CA ALA A 65 -6.53 -0.45 15.94
C ALA A 65 -6.70 0.61 14.87
N ILE A 66 -6.90 0.20 13.62
CA ILE A 66 -7.00 1.07 12.46
C ILE A 66 -8.41 0.94 11.89
N TYR A 67 -9.06 2.06 11.63
CA TYR A 67 -10.38 2.16 10.99
C TYR A 67 -10.21 3.01 9.75
N SER A 68 -10.50 2.44 8.58
CA SER A 68 -10.23 3.09 7.30
C SER A 68 -11.43 3.06 6.37
N LYS A 69 -11.55 4.12 5.58
CA LYS A 69 -12.59 4.30 4.59
C LYS A 69 -12.03 5.09 3.41
N ALA A 70 -12.24 4.59 2.19
CA ALA A 70 -11.93 5.35 0.99
C ALA A 70 -12.89 6.54 0.83
N ASP A 71 -12.39 7.65 0.29
CA ASP A 71 -13.27 8.75 -0.11
C ASP A 71 -14.14 8.30 -1.28
N PRO A 72 -15.49 8.39 -1.16
CA PRO A 72 -16.41 7.95 -2.22
C PRO A 72 -16.26 8.74 -3.53
N ASN A 73 -15.70 9.95 -3.47
CA ASN A 73 -15.44 10.79 -4.64
C ASN A 73 -14.11 10.47 -5.33
N GLY A 74 -13.54 9.28 -5.06
CA GLY A 74 -12.31 8.82 -5.67
C GLY A 74 -11.06 9.46 -5.09
N GLY A 75 -11.14 10.06 -3.90
CA GLY A 75 -10.01 10.61 -3.15
C GLY A 75 -9.15 9.54 -2.45
N GLN A 76 -8.26 10.01 -1.57
CA GLN A 76 -7.42 9.16 -0.74
C GLN A 76 -8.25 8.51 0.38
N PHE A 77 -7.71 7.46 1.01
CA PHE A 77 -8.27 6.93 2.24
C PHE A 77 -8.27 7.98 3.35
N ARG A 78 -9.23 7.82 4.26
CA ARG A 78 -9.25 8.50 5.56
C ARG A 78 -9.22 7.42 6.63
N SER A 79 -8.41 7.63 7.66
CA SER A 79 -8.17 6.61 8.69
C SER A 79 -8.15 7.23 10.07
N LEU A 80 -8.79 6.55 11.02
CA LEU A 80 -8.59 6.79 12.45
C LEU A 80 -7.78 5.62 13.01
N VAL A 81 -6.65 5.93 13.62
CA VAL A 81 -5.75 4.97 14.25
C VAL A 81 -5.77 5.20 15.75
N ARG A 82 -6.03 4.15 16.52
CA ARG A 82 -6.01 4.20 17.99
C ARG A 82 -4.91 3.30 18.53
N TYR A 83 -4.09 3.82 19.40
CA TYR A 83 -3.16 3.03 20.19
C TYR A 83 -3.92 2.15 21.18
N THR A 84 -3.65 0.85 21.19
CA THR A 84 -4.24 -0.12 22.12
C THR A 84 -3.22 -0.66 23.11
N ALA A 85 -1.95 -0.71 22.72
CA ALA A 85 -0.82 -1.08 23.56
C ALA A 85 0.45 -0.31 23.13
N PRO A 86 1.40 -0.08 24.06
CA PRO A 86 1.36 -0.37 25.50
C PRO A 86 0.38 0.55 26.27
N ALA A 87 0.11 0.25 27.54
CA ALA A 87 -0.86 1.00 28.36
C ALA A 87 -0.54 2.50 28.47
N ARG A 88 0.74 2.89 28.46
CA ARG A 88 1.19 4.30 28.50
C ARG A 88 0.74 5.11 27.28
N ASP A 89 0.47 4.44 26.16
CA ASP A 89 0.09 5.09 24.91
C ASP A 89 -1.39 4.81 24.56
N ALA A 90 -2.07 4.00 25.34
CA ALA A 90 -3.45 3.59 25.06
C ALA A 90 -4.38 4.81 24.91
N ASN A 91 -5.27 4.71 23.92
CA ASN A 91 -6.24 5.74 23.53
C ASN A 91 -5.66 7.03 22.91
N LYS A 92 -4.35 7.14 22.70
CA LYS A 92 -3.83 8.14 21.77
C LYS A 92 -4.36 7.85 20.37
N LEU A 93 -4.63 8.91 19.60
CA LEU A 93 -5.24 8.79 18.28
C LEU A 93 -4.37 9.45 17.21
N ILE A 94 -4.36 8.87 16.02
CA ILE A 94 -3.90 9.52 14.80
C ILE A 94 -5.07 9.56 13.83
N LEU A 95 -5.35 10.74 13.31
CA LEU A 95 -6.35 10.93 12.27
C LEU A 95 -5.63 11.29 10.97
N PHE A 96 -5.89 10.53 9.92
CA PHE A 96 -5.59 10.89 8.55
C PHE A 96 -6.89 11.19 7.81
N ASN A 97 -7.08 12.42 7.38
CA ASN A 97 -8.32 12.87 6.72
C ASN A 97 -8.25 12.81 5.19
N GLY A 98 -7.25 12.11 4.64
CA GLY A 98 -6.95 12.03 3.22
C GLY A 98 -5.87 13.02 2.77
N LYS A 99 -5.50 13.97 3.61
CA LYS A 99 -4.48 14.99 3.35
C LYS A 99 -3.62 15.27 4.58
N ASP A 100 -4.24 15.64 5.69
CA ASP A 100 -3.56 16.03 6.92
C ASP A 100 -3.53 14.88 7.93
N LEU A 101 -2.41 14.77 8.65
CA LEU A 101 -2.24 13.89 9.81
C LEU A 101 -2.33 14.69 11.09
N TRP A 102 -3.19 14.24 12.01
CA TRP A 102 -3.38 14.84 13.33
C TRP A 102 -3.15 13.79 14.41
N PHE A 103 -2.40 14.15 15.42
CA PHE A 103 -2.25 13.35 16.65
C PHE A 103 -3.06 13.98 17.77
N TYR A 104 -3.76 13.15 18.53
CA TYR A 104 -4.48 13.55 19.72
C TYR A 104 -4.06 12.70 20.91
N ASP A 105 -3.67 13.37 22.01
CA ASP A 105 -3.36 12.74 23.29
C ASP A 105 -4.47 13.10 24.30
N PRO A 106 -5.26 12.11 24.76
CA PRO A 106 -6.34 12.34 25.71
C PRO A 106 -5.85 12.82 27.10
N ALA A 107 -4.61 12.54 27.49
CA ALA A 107 -4.05 12.97 28.76
C ALA A 107 -3.78 14.48 28.79
N SER A 108 -3.16 15.01 27.75
CA SER A 108 -2.91 16.45 27.59
C SER A 108 -4.04 17.21 26.91
N LYS A 109 -5.00 16.49 26.30
CA LYS A 109 -6.05 17.03 25.43
C LYS A 109 -5.50 17.83 24.24
N ALA A 110 -4.24 17.62 23.90
CA ALA A 110 -3.57 18.30 22.80
C ALA A 110 -3.87 17.61 21.46
N SER A 111 -4.15 18.42 20.44
CA SER A 111 -4.25 17.97 19.04
C SER A 111 -3.22 18.70 18.22
N ILE A 112 -2.23 17.98 17.70
CA ILE A 112 -1.12 18.52 16.91
C ILE A 112 -1.10 17.94 15.52
N ARG A 113 -0.66 18.73 14.53
CA ARG A 113 -0.44 18.24 13.17
C ARG A 113 0.88 17.47 13.10
N LEU A 114 0.86 16.29 12.50
CA LEU A 114 2.04 15.46 12.28
C LEU A 114 2.52 15.57 10.84
N SER A 115 3.84 15.37 10.66
CA SER A 115 4.39 15.05 9.35
C SER A 115 4.21 13.56 9.06
N PRO A 116 3.80 13.17 7.84
CA PRO A 116 3.71 11.76 7.46
C PRO A 116 5.07 11.07 7.49
N GLN A 117 6.18 11.79 7.26
CA GLN A 117 7.55 11.27 7.29
C GLN A 117 8.07 11.03 8.70
N GLN A 118 7.49 11.69 9.73
CA GLN A 118 7.91 11.52 11.11
C GLN A 118 7.74 10.08 11.57
N ARG A 119 8.76 9.53 12.23
CA ARG A 119 8.73 8.16 12.75
C ARG A 119 7.68 8.03 13.84
N LEU A 120 6.90 6.96 13.76
CA LEU A 120 5.96 6.56 14.79
C LEU A 120 6.62 5.55 15.74
N LEU A 121 7.19 4.47 15.18
CA LEU A 121 7.93 3.45 15.92
C LEU A 121 8.98 2.82 15.00
N GLY A 122 10.23 2.77 15.46
CA GLY A 122 11.34 2.20 14.71
C GLY A 122 11.46 2.85 13.32
N GLN A 123 11.35 2.06 12.26
CA GLN A 123 11.39 2.52 10.87
C GLN A 123 10.00 2.80 10.27
N ALA A 124 8.92 2.49 11.00
CA ALA A 124 7.58 2.86 10.57
C ALA A 124 7.32 4.35 10.80
N SER A 125 7.00 5.08 9.75
CA SER A 125 6.58 6.47 9.79
C SER A 125 5.06 6.58 10.03
N ASN A 126 4.56 7.75 10.37
CA ASN A 126 3.11 7.99 10.52
C ASN A 126 2.34 7.66 9.24
N GLY A 127 2.91 7.96 8.06
CA GLY A 127 2.32 7.64 6.77
C GLY A 127 2.30 6.14 6.42
N ASP A 128 3.10 5.30 7.11
CA ASP A 128 3.10 3.85 6.86
C ASP A 128 1.99 3.11 7.62
N VAL A 129 1.48 3.71 8.70
CA VAL A 129 0.46 3.05 9.53
C VAL A 129 -0.97 3.43 9.16
N VAL A 130 -1.16 4.49 8.41
CA VAL A 130 -2.45 4.85 7.85
C VAL A 130 -2.66 4.15 6.51
N THR A 131 -3.91 3.91 6.14
CA THR A 131 -4.22 3.33 4.83
C THR A 131 -4.07 4.39 3.75
N VAL A 132 -3.29 4.09 2.71
CA VAL A 132 -3.11 4.95 1.55
C VAL A 132 -3.16 4.17 0.24
N ASN A 133 -3.77 4.77 -0.78
CA ASN A 133 -3.61 4.37 -2.17
C ASN A 133 -2.43 5.13 -2.75
N LEU A 134 -1.36 4.41 -3.07
CA LEU A 134 -0.16 5.04 -3.65
C LEU A 134 -0.46 5.71 -5.00
N ALA A 135 -1.37 5.13 -5.79
CA ALA A 135 -1.78 5.69 -7.08
C ALA A 135 -2.46 7.08 -6.99
N ARG A 136 -2.83 7.53 -5.78
CA ARG A 136 -3.37 8.88 -5.54
C ARG A 136 -2.30 9.91 -5.24
N ASP A 137 -1.24 9.47 -4.57
CA ASP A 137 -0.16 10.34 -4.11
C ASP A 137 1.06 10.31 -5.03
N TYR A 138 1.13 9.29 -5.92
CA TYR A 138 2.28 9.06 -6.78
C TYR A 138 1.88 8.85 -8.24
N GLN A 139 2.72 9.37 -9.12
CA GLN A 139 2.71 9.06 -10.55
C GLN A 139 3.74 7.95 -10.83
N ALA A 140 3.28 6.83 -11.38
CA ALA A 140 4.18 5.80 -11.89
C ALA A 140 4.70 6.22 -13.27
N THR A 141 6.02 6.46 -13.37
CA THR A 141 6.67 7.02 -14.57
C THR A 141 7.29 5.98 -15.47
N SER A 142 7.60 4.80 -14.95
CA SER A 142 8.16 3.68 -15.71
C SER A 142 7.82 2.35 -15.07
N ALA A 143 7.78 1.29 -15.89
CA ALA A 143 7.74 -0.10 -15.45
C ALA A 143 8.80 -0.89 -16.22
N VAL A 144 9.65 -1.61 -15.49
CA VAL A 144 10.66 -2.52 -16.05
C VAL A 144 10.38 -3.91 -15.54
N GLU A 145 10.27 -4.87 -16.47
CA GLU A 145 10.14 -6.28 -16.08
C GLU A 145 11.49 -6.85 -15.68
N GLU A 146 11.58 -7.39 -14.49
CA GLU A 146 12.78 -8.06 -13.97
C GLU A 146 12.43 -9.15 -12.96
N ASP A 147 13.35 -10.06 -12.75
CA ASP A 147 13.26 -11.03 -11.67
C ASP A 147 13.74 -10.38 -10.36
N THR A 148 12.95 -10.52 -9.30
CA THR A 148 13.32 -10.02 -7.97
C THR A 148 13.09 -11.08 -6.90
N GLN A 149 13.86 -11.02 -5.83
CA GLN A 149 13.60 -11.82 -4.64
C GLN A 149 12.54 -11.12 -3.78
N ASP A 150 11.48 -11.88 -3.44
CA ASP A 150 10.47 -11.44 -2.49
C ASP A 150 10.96 -11.53 -1.03
N GLY A 151 10.12 -11.18 -0.08
CA GLY A 151 10.46 -11.21 1.34
C GLY A 151 10.70 -12.63 1.91
N ASP A 152 10.31 -13.67 1.20
CA ASP A 152 10.54 -15.08 1.54
C ASP A 152 11.70 -15.69 0.72
N ARG A 153 12.50 -14.84 0.06
CA ARG A 153 13.66 -15.19 -0.79
C ARG A 153 13.30 -16.05 -2.01
N GLN A 154 12.05 -15.99 -2.46
CA GLN A 154 11.63 -16.63 -3.70
C GLN A 154 11.82 -15.66 -4.86
N THR A 155 12.36 -16.16 -5.97
CA THR A 155 12.47 -15.37 -7.20
C THR A 155 11.10 -15.25 -7.85
N ARG A 156 10.70 -14.00 -8.16
CA ARG A 156 9.42 -13.64 -8.78
C ARG A 156 9.65 -12.76 -9.99
N ARG A 157 8.95 -13.06 -11.08
CA ARG A 157 8.85 -12.14 -12.20
C ARG A 157 8.03 -10.94 -11.79
N SER A 158 8.55 -9.75 -11.91
CA SER A 158 7.94 -8.53 -11.37
C SER A 158 8.07 -7.35 -12.33
N HIS A 159 7.18 -6.37 -12.17
CA HIS A 159 7.33 -5.03 -12.70
C HIS A 159 7.96 -4.15 -11.61
N ARG A 160 9.14 -3.60 -11.88
CA ARG A 160 9.70 -2.53 -11.06
C ARG A 160 9.15 -1.21 -11.56
N LEU A 161 8.34 -0.57 -10.71
CA LEU A 161 7.77 0.76 -10.95
C LEU A 161 8.67 1.83 -10.34
N SER A 162 8.85 2.95 -11.05
CA SER A 162 9.41 4.17 -10.48
C SER A 162 8.26 5.13 -10.20
N LEU A 163 8.06 5.46 -8.93
CA LEU A 163 6.98 6.32 -8.47
C LEU A 163 7.55 7.67 -8.02
N SER A 164 7.02 8.76 -8.53
CA SER A 164 7.33 10.13 -8.10
C SER A 164 6.15 10.73 -7.36
N ALA A 165 6.39 11.41 -6.24
CA ALA A 165 5.34 12.12 -5.52
C ALA A 165 4.63 13.11 -6.44
N SER A 166 3.31 13.07 -6.47
CA SER A 166 2.45 13.99 -7.25
C SER A 166 1.78 15.02 -6.35
N THR A 167 1.91 14.88 -5.02
CA THR A 167 1.39 15.82 -4.03
C THR A 167 2.47 16.16 -3.00
N PRO A 168 2.47 17.37 -2.42
CA PRO A 168 3.42 17.74 -1.37
C PRO A 168 3.20 17.00 -0.06
N ASP A 169 2.02 16.38 0.10
CA ASP A 169 1.63 15.64 1.31
C ASP A 169 2.03 14.16 1.24
N ALA A 170 2.62 13.71 0.12
CA ALA A 170 3.13 12.35 -0.03
C ALA A 170 4.21 12.04 1.01
N THR A 171 4.18 10.82 1.57
CA THR A 171 5.12 10.43 2.64
C THR A 171 6.57 10.39 2.16
N TYR A 172 6.83 10.05 0.92
CA TYR A 172 8.18 9.93 0.35
C TYR A 172 8.26 10.66 -0.98
N ALA A 173 9.42 11.22 -1.30
CA ALA A 173 9.61 11.93 -2.57
C ALA A 173 9.60 10.96 -3.77
N ARG A 174 10.19 9.77 -3.58
CA ARG A 174 10.26 8.72 -4.61
C ARG A 174 10.15 7.33 -3.98
N ILE A 175 9.53 6.41 -4.73
CA ILE A 175 9.45 4.99 -4.37
C ILE A 175 9.83 4.16 -5.60
N ASP A 176 10.72 3.18 -5.44
CA ASP A 176 10.87 2.08 -6.39
C ASP A 176 10.08 0.89 -5.84
N MET A 177 9.07 0.40 -6.56
CA MET A 177 8.17 -0.65 -6.09
C MET A 177 8.17 -1.84 -7.03
N TRP A 178 8.34 -3.04 -6.49
CA TRP A 178 8.27 -4.29 -7.23
C TRP A 178 6.91 -4.94 -7.02
N VAL A 179 6.22 -5.15 -8.13
CA VAL A 179 4.87 -5.72 -8.19
C VAL A 179 4.95 -7.02 -8.96
N ASP A 180 4.45 -8.11 -8.40
CA ASP A 180 4.39 -9.42 -9.06
C ASP A 180 3.60 -9.34 -10.37
N ALA A 181 4.21 -9.77 -11.47
CA ALA A 181 3.64 -9.61 -12.80
C ALA A 181 2.33 -10.43 -13.02
N ALA A 182 2.17 -11.54 -12.30
CA ALA A 182 1.02 -12.42 -12.46
C ALA A 182 -0.15 -12.06 -11.55
N SER A 183 0.12 -11.54 -10.34
CA SER A 183 -0.89 -11.38 -9.28
C SER A 183 -1.09 -9.95 -8.81
N ALA A 184 -0.34 -8.99 -9.33
CA ALA A 184 -0.28 -7.59 -8.87
C ALA A 184 0.06 -7.42 -7.38
N ARG A 185 0.60 -8.46 -6.72
CA ARG A 185 1.02 -8.39 -5.31
C ARG A 185 2.23 -7.49 -5.16
N PRO A 186 2.25 -6.55 -4.21
CA PRO A 186 3.47 -5.85 -3.84
C PRO A 186 4.48 -6.84 -3.24
N LEU A 187 5.71 -6.86 -3.74
CA LEU A 187 6.76 -7.74 -3.24
C LEU A 187 7.72 -6.99 -2.33
N LYS A 188 8.16 -5.82 -2.81
CA LYS A 188 9.18 -4.99 -2.18
C LYS A 188 9.00 -3.53 -2.59
N ALA A 189 9.39 -2.60 -1.71
CA ALA A 189 9.49 -1.19 -2.05
C ALA A 189 10.75 -0.57 -1.41
N ARG A 190 11.36 0.39 -2.11
CA ARG A 190 12.45 1.24 -1.61
C ARG A 190 11.98 2.67 -1.56
N PHE A 191 12.17 3.32 -0.43
CA PHE A 191 11.67 4.68 -0.18
C PHE A 191 12.83 5.65 -0.09
N TYR A 192 12.71 6.78 -0.78
CA TYR A 192 13.76 7.77 -0.92
C TYR A 192 13.32 9.17 -0.48
N SER A 193 14.27 9.93 0.06
CA SER A 193 14.11 11.35 0.34
C SER A 193 14.18 12.19 -0.95
N GLU A 194 13.89 13.49 -0.84
CA GLU A 194 14.06 14.47 -1.93
C GLU A 194 15.51 14.53 -2.45
N SER A 195 16.49 14.35 -1.57
CA SER A 195 17.90 14.28 -1.96
C SER A 195 18.31 12.96 -2.63
N GLY A 196 17.39 12.03 -2.83
CA GLY A 196 17.65 10.71 -3.42
C GLY A 196 18.28 9.70 -2.46
N LYS A 197 18.39 10.01 -1.16
CA LYS A 197 18.91 9.08 -0.17
C LYS A 197 17.92 7.96 0.09
N LEU A 198 18.38 6.70 0.08
CA LEU A 198 17.57 5.55 0.49
C LEU A 198 17.28 5.69 2.00
N LEU A 199 16.00 5.78 2.35
CA LEU A 199 15.53 5.87 3.71
C LEU A 199 15.31 4.48 4.31
N LYS A 200 14.64 3.59 3.55
CA LYS A 200 14.29 2.24 3.99
C LYS A 200 13.88 1.36 2.83
N THR A 201 13.89 0.04 3.08
CA THR A 201 13.33 -0.98 2.21
C THR A 201 12.22 -1.72 2.96
N ALA A 202 11.05 -1.89 2.34
CA ALA A 202 9.97 -2.71 2.87
C ALA A 202 9.79 -3.97 2.03
N TYR A 203 9.50 -5.09 2.69
CA TYR A 203 9.12 -6.36 2.08
C TYR A 203 7.71 -6.72 2.54
N TYR A 204 6.82 -7.02 1.57
CA TYR A 204 5.44 -7.44 1.81
C TYR A 204 5.38 -8.98 1.82
N ARG A 205 4.86 -9.56 2.89
CA ARG A 205 4.98 -10.99 3.17
C ARG A 205 3.71 -11.59 3.75
N ARG A 206 3.76 -12.94 3.93
CA ARG A 206 2.72 -13.71 4.62
C ARG A 206 1.34 -13.44 4.03
N TYR A 207 1.23 -13.62 2.72
CA TYR A 207 -0.02 -13.43 2.01
C TYR A 207 -1.09 -14.40 2.52
N GLN A 208 -2.26 -13.87 2.89
CA GLN A 208 -3.42 -14.63 3.34
C GLN A 208 -4.67 -14.13 2.62
N THR A 209 -5.67 -15.02 2.51
CA THR A 209 -6.97 -14.62 1.96
C THR A 209 -7.72 -13.78 2.98
N VAL A 210 -7.87 -12.49 2.68
CA VAL A 210 -8.63 -11.53 3.47
C VAL A 210 -9.67 -10.90 2.56
N PHE A 211 -10.94 -11.06 2.89
CA PHE A 211 -12.08 -10.64 2.06
C PHE A 211 -11.98 -11.12 0.60
N GLY A 212 -11.59 -12.40 0.43
CA GLY A 212 -11.49 -13.04 -0.90
C GLY A 212 -10.25 -12.69 -1.72
N ILE A 213 -9.39 -11.77 -1.24
CA ILE A 213 -8.15 -11.35 -1.94
C ILE A 213 -6.93 -11.78 -1.12
N GLN A 214 -5.88 -12.21 -1.81
CA GLN A 214 -4.59 -12.52 -1.19
C GLN A 214 -3.87 -11.22 -0.83
N ARG A 215 -3.92 -10.81 0.45
CA ARG A 215 -3.31 -9.58 0.96
C ARG A 215 -2.06 -9.87 1.79
N PRO A 216 -1.06 -8.98 1.79
CA PRO A 216 0.07 -9.12 2.71
C PRO A 216 -0.42 -8.89 4.15
N THR A 217 -0.08 -9.82 5.05
CA THR A 217 -0.39 -9.68 6.48
C THR A 217 0.86 -9.33 7.32
N GLU A 218 2.00 -9.16 6.67
CA GLU A 218 3.23 -8.70 7.30
C GLU A 218 3.99 -7.78 6.35
N THR A 219 4.50 -6.67 6.89
CA THR A 219 5.48 -5.81 6.23
C THR A 219 6.74 -5.73 7.10
N VAL A 220 7.89 -6.08 6.53
CA VAL A 220 9.19 -5.96 7.19
C VAL A 220 9.90 -4.74 6.63
N ILE A 221 10.19 -3.76 7.46
CA ILE A 221 10.86 -2.52 7.10
C ILE A 221 12.29 -2.55 7.63
N ILE A 222 13.26 -2.35 6.76
CA ILE A 222 14.68 -2.35 7.06
C ILE A 222 15.22 -0.94 6.81
N ASP A 223 15.96 -0.38 7.76
CA ASP A 223 16.61 0.94 7.60
C ASP A 223 17.57 0.96 6.40
N GLY A 224 17.65 2.09 5.73
CA GLY A 224 18.48 2.24 4.53
C GLY A 224 19.98 2.29 4.81
N LEU A 225 20.39 2.57 6.06
CA LEU A 225 21.79 2.71 6.48
C LEU A 225 22.20 1.64 7.50
N GLU A 226 21.28 1.28 8.40
CA GLU A 226 21.51 0.33 9.49
C GLU A 226 20.64 -0.93 9.26
N PRO A 227 21.11 -1.95 8.51
CA PRO A 227 20.32 -3.13 8.16
C PRO A 227 19.84 -3.94 9.39
N ASP A 228 20.51 -3.79 10.51
CA ASP A 228 20.14 -4.43 11.79
C ASP A 228 19.02 -3.70 12.52
N TRP A 229 18.57 -2.55 12.01
CA TRP A 229 17.40 -1.84 12.49
C TRP A 229 16.19 -2.19 11.65
N VAL A 230 15.34 -3.04 12.21
CA VAL A 230 14.20 -3.62 11.51
C VAL A 230 12.91 -3.33 12.28
N THR A 231 11.85 -2.99 11.57
CA THR A 231 10.50 -2.89 12.11
C THR A 231 9.59 -3.86 11.39
N VAL A 232 8.87 -4.67 12.15
CA VAL A 232 7.88 -5.62 11.60
C VAL A 232 6.49 -5.09 11.93
N MET A 233 5.67 -4.91 10.90
CA MET A 233 4.24 -4.59 11.00
C MET A 233 3.44 -5.84 10.67
N ARG A 234 2.52 -6.25 11.55
CA ARG A 234 1.64 -7.41 11.35
C ARG A 234 0.20 -6.99 11.42
N TYR A 235 -0.56 -7.39 10.41
CA TYR A 235 -1.96 -7.04 10.24
C TYR A 235 -2.84 -8.26 10.57
N SER A 236 -3.77 -8.09 11.50
CA SER A 236 -4.73 -9.12 11.95
C SER A 236 -6.12 -8.51 12.17
N ASP A 237 -7.07 -9.36 12.55
CA ASP A 237 -8.41 -8.96 12.99
C ASP A 237 -9.13 -8.07 11.96
N TRP A 238 -8.96 -8.40 10.69
CA TRP A 238 -9.62 -7.70 9.61
C TRP A 238 -11.14 -7.87 9.70
N VAL A 239 -11.85 -6.76 9.72
CA VAL A 239 -13.31 -6.74 9.82
C VAL A 239 -13.90 -5.70 8.87
N LYS A 240 -14.93 -6.10 8.12
CA LYS A 240 -15.77 -5.15 7.41
C LYS A 240 -16.66 -4.45 8.44
N ARG A 241 -16.61 -3.13 8.49
CA ARG A 241 -17.37 -2.35 9.45
C ARG A 241 -17.62 -0.94 8.93
N GLU A 242 -18.69 -0.31 9.40
CA GLU A 242 -18.89 1.11 9.16
C GLU A 242 -17.84 1.95 9.89
N VAL A 243 -17.39 3.01 9.19
CA VAL A 243 -16.55 4.07 9.75
C VAL A 243 -17.33 5.37 9.63
N PRO A 244 -17.96 5.86 10.73
CA PRO A 244 -18.75 7.08 10.71
C PRO A 244 -17.92 8.30 10.26
N GLU A 245 -18.50 9.20 9.47
CA GLU A 245 -17.84 10.42 9.01
C GLU A 245 -17.32 11.29 10.18
N THR A 246 -18.02 11.25 11.31
CA THR A 246 -17.62 11.98 12.53
C THR A 246 -16.28 11.50 13.07
N TRP A 247 -15.95 10.21 12.96
CA TRP A 247 -14.67 9.67 13.42
C TRP A 247 -13.49 10.23 12.64
N LEU A 248 -13.74 10.69 11.42
CA LEU A 248 -12.74 11.19 10.47
C LEU A 248 -12.63 12.72 10.50
N GLN A 249 -13.11 13.34 11.59
CA GLN A 249 -13.07 14.79 11.83
C GLN A 249 -12.18 15.10 13.03
N ARG A 250 -11.29 16.08 12.89
CA ARG A 250 -10.35 16.50 13.96
C ARG A 250 -11.09 16.87 15.24
N ASP A 251 -12.19 17.62 15.14
CA ASP A 251 -12.93 18.13 16.29
C ASP A 251 -13.72 17.04 17.04
N TYR A 252 -13.79 15.83 16.47
CA TYR A 252 -14.41 14.68 17.11
C TYR A 252 -13.42 13.87 17.95
N LEU A 253 -12.11 13.98 17.74
CA LEU A 253 -11.08 13.17 18.43
C LEU A 253 -11.25 13.15 19.95
N PRO A 254 -11.53 14.28 20.66
CA PRO A 254 -11.75 14.28 22.11
C PRO A 254 -12.98 13.49 22.56
N ARG A 255 -13.92 13.23 21.66
CA ARG A 255 -15.20 12.54 21.94
C ARG A 255 -15.20 11.09 21.46
N PHE A 256 -14.15 10.68 20.75
CA PHE A 256 -14.07 9.32 20.23
C PHE A 256 -14.06 8.30 21.38
N LYS A 257 -15.00 7.37 21.32
CA LYS A 257 -15.07 6.22 22.22
C LYS A 257 -14.97 4.97 21.36
N PRO A 258 -14.02 4.08 21.64
CA PRO A 258 -13.99 2.78 20.99
C PRO A 258 -15.23 1.98 21.41
N GLU A 259 -15.85 1.33 20.46
CA GLU A 259 -16.90 0.33 20.70
C GLU A 259 -16.30 -0.98 21.18
#